data_41306b53295bcfc26ea9cb119a37dc45
#
_entry.id   41306b53295bcfc26ea9cb119a37dc45
#
_cell.length_a   1.000
_cell.length_b   1.000
_cell.length_c   1.000
_cell.angle_alpha   90.00
_cell.angle_beta   90.00
_cell.angle_gamma   90.00
#
_symmetry.space_group_name_H-M   'P 1'
#
loop_
_entity.id
_entity.type
_entity.pdbx_description
1 polymer ?
#
loop_
_entity_poly.entity_id
_entity_poly.type
_entity_poly.pdbx_seq_one_letter_code
_entity_poly.pdbx_strand_id
1 'polypeptide(L)'
;MMIASVLRLNRADCKSLEIKDAYGLHRVIYSLFPEQDGRSRDFLYADKGGDWNCRQILILSERRPEIPEFGEIESKKIPESFLQWDNYGFEVIVNPTQRNGLSKKTTPIKGRENLHNWFIQKASAWGFDVEQDSLQVSNIGVVSFDRDKSIKQTHGTATFIGKLKVIHREAFLNNFKHGIGRAKGFGFGLLQIVPIQKY
;
A
#
# COMPACT_ATOMS: atom_id res chain seq x y z
N MET A 1 -0.21 -12.05 -14.27
CA MET A 1 0.68 -10.98 -14.77
C MET A 1 0.40 -9.74 -13.92
N MET A 2 1.44 -9.04 -13.45
CA MET A 2 1.25 -7.82 -12.62
C MET A 2 1.67 -6.58 -13.40
N ILE A 3 0.96 -5.47 -13.15
CA ILE A 3 1.20 -4.18 -13.77
C ILE A 3 1.46 -3.16 -12.66
N ALA A 4 2.56 -2.45 -12.75
CA ALA A 4 2.83 -1.29 -11.92
C ALA A 4 2.44 -0.02 -12.70
N SER A 5 1.69 0.86 -12.06
CA SER A 5 1.30 2.14 -12.65
C SER A 5 1.59 3.29 -11.70
N VAL A 6 1.86 4.46 -12.26
CA VAL A 6 2.01 5.71 -11.52
C VAL A 6 0.99 6.69 -12.06
N LEU A 7 0.05 7.09 -11.22
CA LEU A 7 -0.86 8.19 -11.49
C LEU A 7 -0.25 9.48 -10.93
N ARG A 8 -0.11 10.49 -11.78
CA ARG A 8 0.38 11.83 -11.45
C ARG A 8 -0.76 12.82 -11.56
N LEU A 9 -1.03 13.53 -10.48
CA LEU A 9 -2.07 14.55 -10.40
C LEU A 9 -1.46 15.88 -9.99
N ASN A 10 -1.62 16.90 -10.82
CA ASN A 10 -1.28 18.25 -10.42
C ASN A 10 -2.39 18.86 -9.54
N ARG A 11 -2.20 20.10 -9.09
CA ARG A 11 -3.17 20.77 -8.21
C ARG A 11 -4.53 21.02 -8.88
N ALA A 12 -4.53 21.32 -10.18
CA ALA A 12 -5.77 21.51 -10.93
C ALA A 12 -6.53 20.20 -11.08
N ASP A 13 -5.82 19.09 -11.37
CA ASP A 13 -6.41 17.76 -11.43
C ASP A 13 -7.04 17.36 -10.11
N CYS A 14 -6.31 17.54 -9.00
CA CYS A 14 -6.84 17.23 -7.66
C CYS A 14 -8.11 18.04 -7.34
N LYS A 15 -8.18 19.30 -7.79
CA LYS A 15 -9.36 20.15 -7.62
C LYS A 15 -10.52 19.68 -8.50
N SER A 16 -10.28 19.37 -9.77
CA SER A 16 -11.29 18.88 -10.71
C SER A 16 -11.88 17.53 -10.28
N LEU A 17 -11.03 16.64 -9.74
CA LEU A 17 -11.42 15.34 -9.18
C LEU A 17 -11.98 15.42 -7.76
N GLU A 18 -12.12 16.61 -7.18
CA GLU A 18 -12.61 16.84 -5.80
C GLU A 18 -11.87 16.02 -4.74
N ILE A 19 -10.55 15.83 -4.90
CA ILE A 19 -9.73 15.10 -3.93
C ILE A 19 -9.43 16.00 -2.73
N LYS A 20 -10.31 15.97 -1.74
CA LYS A 20 -10.15 16.73 -0.48
C LYS A 20 -9.49 15.91 0.62
N ASP A 21 -9.65 14.61 0.57
CA ASP A 21 -9.19 13.64 1.57
C ASP A 21 -8.82 12.30 0.94
N ALA A 22 -8.50 11.33 1.78
CA ALA A 22 -8.17 9.98 1.34
C ALA A 22 -9.38 9.24 0.73
N TYR A 23 -10.61 9.60 1.08
CA TYR A 23 -11.81 9.02 0.48
C TYR A 23 -12.03 9.54 -0.96
N GLY A 24 -11.77 10.83 -1.20
CA GLY A 24 -11.77 11.39 -2.54
C GLY A 24 -10.77 10.69 -3.45
N LEU A 25 -9.54 10.46 -2.96
CA LEU A 25 -8.53 9.68 -3.67
C LEU A 25 -8.98 8.23 -3.91
N HIS A 26 -9.55 7.57 -2.90
CA HIS A 26 -10.10 6.21 -3.04
C HIS A 26 -11.10 6.12 -4.21
N ARG A 27 -12.04 7.06 -4.32
CA ARG A 27 -13.02 7.09 -5.43
C ARG A 27 -12.33 7.22 -6.79
N VAL A 28 -11.34 8.09 -6.90
CA VAL A 28 -10.57 8.28 -8.14
C VAL A 28 -9.83 7.01 -8.54
N ILE A 29 -9.16 6.34 -7.60
CA ILE A 29 -8.48 5.08 -7.92
C ILE A 29 -9.47 3.98 -8.32
N TYR A 30 -10.62 3.89 -7.64
CA TYR A 30 -11.64 2.90 -7.98
C TYR A 30 -12.27 3.14 -9.35
N SER A 31 -12.43 4.40 -9.81
CA SER A 31 -12.93 4.70 -11.16
C SER A 31 -11.99 4.25 -12.28
N LEU A 32 -10.69 4.09 -12.00
CA LEU A 32 -9.74 3.54 -12.97
C LEU A 32 -9.88 2.01 -13.15
N PHE A 33 -10.66 1.36 -12.30
CA PHE A 33 -10.88 -0.09 -12.32
C PHE A 33 -12.37 -0.40 -12.19
N PRO A 34 -13.17 -0.14 -13.26
CA PRO A 34 -14.61 -0.44 -13.23
C PRO A 34 -14.88 -1.88 -12.80
N GLU A 35 -15.95 -2.06 -12.05
CA GLU A 35 -16.34 -3.36 -11.51
C GLU A 35 -16.56 -4.36 -12.65
N GLN A 36 -16.01 -5.55 -12.46
CA GLN A 36 -16.31 -6.72 -13.29
C GLN A 36 -17.15 -7.66 -12.43
N ASP A 37 -18.31 -8.01 -12.91
CA ASP A 37 -19.30 -8.80 -12.19
C ASP A 37 -18.69 -9.99 -11.44
N GLY A 38 -18.87 -10.00 -10.10
CA GLY A 38 -18.47 -11.09 -9.22
C GLY A 38 -16.96 -11.18 -8.91
N ARG A 39 -16.14 -10.25 -9.34
CA ARG A 39 -14.69 -10.25 -9.03
C ARG A 39 -14.36 -9.42 -7.81
N SER A 40 -13.51 -9.97 -6.94
CA SER A 40 -12.88 -9.20 -5.88
C SER A 40 -11.92 -8.15 -6.46
N ARG A 41 -11.63 -7.10 -5.68
CA ARG A 41 -10.66 -6.07 -6.04
C ARG A 41 -9.29 -6.69 -6.40
N ASP A 42 -8.80 -6.38 -7.58
CA ASP A 42 -7.58 -6.89 -8.22
C ASP A 42 -6.45 -5.84 -8.31
N PHE A 43 -6.52 -4.80 -7.48
CA PHE A 43 -5.51 -3.74 -7.42
C PHE A 43 -5.22 -3.28 -5.97
N LEU A 44 -4.03 -2.74 -5.80
CA LEU A 44 -3.55 -2.05 -4.61
C LEU A 44 -3.06 -0.66 -5.01
N TYR A 45 -3.06 0.28 -4.08
CA TYR A 45 -2.42 1.57 -4.31
C TYR A 45 -1.75 2.10 -3.05
N ALA A 46 -0.82 3.02 -3.24
CA ALA A 46 -0.18 3.79 -2.19
C ALA A 46 -0.07 5.25 -2.61
N ASP A 47 -0.55 6.13 -1.77
CA ASP A 47 -0.37 7.57 -1.93
C ASP A 47 1.01 7.95 -1.41
N LYS A 48 1.87 8.39 -2.32
CA LYS A 48 3.21 8.87 -1.99
C LYS A 48 3.21 10.33 -1.55
N GLY A 49 2.03 10.97 -1.58
CA GLY A 49 1.96 12.40 -1.47
C GLY A 49 2.61 13.06 -2.68
N GLY A 50 3.32 14.11 -2.42
CA GLY A 50 4.03 14.88 -3.43
C GLY A 50 4.26 16.29 -2.93
N ASP A 51 4.84 17.12 -3.79
CA ASP A 51 4.90 18.55 -3.58
C ASP A 51 3.59 19.23 -4.02
N TRP A 52 3.56 20.55 -3.94
CA TRP A 52 2.40 21.34 -4.37
C TRP A 52 2.13 21.27 -5.90
N ASN A 53 3.06 20.73 -6.68
CA ASN A 53 2.94 20.62 -8.14
C ASN A 53 2.42 19.26 -8.60
N CYS A 54 2.81 18.17 -7.92
CA CYS A 54 2.51 16.83 -8.38
C CYS A 54 2.34 15.85 -7.24
N ARG A 55 1.13 15.30 -7.09
CA ARG A 55 0.83 14.15 -6.22
C ARG A 55 1.03 12.87 -7.00
N GLN A 56 1.75 11.91 -6.41
CA GLN A 56 2.03 10.62 -7.04
C GLN A 56 1.34 9.49 -6.29
N ILE A 57 0.62 8.68 -7.04
CA ILE A 57 -0.04 7.49 -6.53
C ILE A 57 0.52 6.27 -7.26
N LEU A 58 1.13 5.36 -6.50
CA LEU A 58 1.58 4.08 -7.04
C LEU A 58 0.41 3.10 -7.02
N ILE A 59 0.28 2.33 -8.09
CA ILE A 59 -0.78 1.33 -8.25
C ILE A 59 -0.13 0.02 -8.70
N LEU A 60 -0.54 -1.08 -8.08
CA LEU A 60 -0.20 -2.44 -8.48
C LEU A 60 -1.50 -3.17 -8.82
N SER A 61 -1.61 -3.77 -10.02
CA SER A 61 -2.87 -4.38 -10.49
C SER A 61 -2.63 -5.60 -11.37
N GLU A 62 -3.65 -6.43 -11.53
CA GLU A 62 -3.64 -7.58 -12.45
C GLU A 62 -4.10 -7.21 -13.86
N ARG A 63 -4.81 -6.11 -14.00
CA ARG A 63 -5.26 -5.54 -15.27
C ARG A 63 -4.80 -4.10 -15.43
N ARG A 64 -4.79 -3.62 -16.65
CA ARG A 64 -4.42 -2.23 -16.93
C ARG A 64 -5.51 -1.29 -16.40
N PRO A 65 -5.14 -0.22 -15.68
CA PRO A 65 -6.10 0.83 -15.32
C PRO A 65 -6.63 1.52 -16.57
N GLU A 66 -7.84 2.04 -16.50
CA GLU A 66 -8.38 2.94 -17.51
C GLU A 66 -7.62 4.27 -17.51
N ILE A 67 -7.71 4.98 -18.64
CA ILE A 67 -7.10 6.30 -18.78
C ILE A 67 -7.92 7.27 -17.93
N PRO A 68 -7.30 8.01 -16.98
CA PRO A 68 -8.02 8.97 -16.16
C PRO A 68 -8.50 10.17 -16.99
N GLU A 69 -9.61 10.77 -16.60
CA GLU A 69 -10.11 12.02 -17.20
C GLU A 69 -9.17 13.20 -16.90
N PHE A 70 -8.54 13.21 -15.72
CA PHE A 70 -7.58 14.22 -15.28
C PHE A 70 -6.31 13.55 -14.76
N GLY A 71 -5.17 14.19 -15.00
CA GLY A 71 -3.86 13.67 -14.65
C GLY A 71 -3.27 12.73 -15.70
N GLU A 72 -2.12 12.19 -15.37
CA GLU A 72 -1.36 11.30 -16.27
C GLU A 72 -1.15 9.94 -15.59
N ILE A 73 -1.36 8.86 -16.33
CA ILE A 73 -1.08 7.51 -15.86
C ILE A 73 -0.09 6.81 -16.79
N GLU A 74 0.99 6.32 -16.18
CA GLU A 74 2.00 5.51 -16.84
C GLU A 74 1.95 4.10 -16.28
N SER A 75 1.93 3.09 -17.14
CA SER A 75 1.79 1.68 -16.74
C SER A 75 2.84 0.80 -17.39
N LYS A 76 3.46 -0.06 -16.59
CA LYS A 76 4.50 -1.00 -17.02
C LYS A 76 4.24 -2.40 -16.47
N LYS A 77 4.41 -3.41 -17.30
CA LYS A 77 4.36 -4.81 -16.84
C LYS A 77 5.57 -5.11 -15.96
N ILE A 78 5.32 -5.78 -14.85
CA ILE A 78 6.39 -6.28 -13.97
C ILE A 78 6.89 -7.60 -14.58
N PRO A 79 8.17 -7.71 -14.97
CA PRO A 79 8.73 -8.96 -15.46
C PRO A 79 8.83 -9.97 -14.31
N GLU A 80 8.66 -11.25 -14.60
CA GLU A 80 8.76 -12.33 -13.61
C GLU A 80 10.12 -12.35 -12.92
N SER A 81 11.20 -12.07 -13.66
CA SER A 81 12.56 -11.98 -13.12
C SER A 81 12.70 -10.95 -12.01
N PHE A 82 11.88 -9.89 -12.01
CA PHE A 82 11.87 -8.87 -10.94
C PHE A 82 11.50 -9.47 -9.58
N LEU A 83 10.68 -10.52 -9.55
CA LEU A 83 10.20 -11.15 -8.33
C LEU A 83 11.01 -12.41 -7.94
N GLN A 84 12.10 -12.70 -8.65
CA GLN A 84 12.95 -13.87 -8.39
C GLN A 84 14.14 -13.59 -7.46
N TRP A 85 14.40 -12.34 -7.15
CA TRP A 85 15.47 -11.95 -6.22
C TRP A 85 15.16 -12.40 -4.79
N ASP A 86 16.20 -12.63 -4.00
CA ASP A 86 16.05 -13.00 -2.58
C ASP A 86 16.06 -11.79 -1.65
N ASN A 87 16.69 -10.68 -2.05
CA ASN A 87 16.84 -9.50 -1.21
C ASN A 87 16.26 -8.27 -1.91
N TYR A 88 15.51 -7.48 -1.13
CA TYR A 88 14.92 -6.23 -1.61
C TYR A 88 15.05 -5.12 -0.56
N GLY A 89 15.27 -3.89 -1.04
CA GLY A 89 14.83 -2.71 -0.32
C GLY A 89 13.31 -2.61 -0.42
N PHE A 90 12.64 -2.20 0.64
CA PHE A 90 11.19 -2.06 0.62
C PHE A 90 10.69 -0.79 1.29
N GLU A 91 9.54 -0.36 0.86
CA GLU A 91 8.70 0.61 1.53
C GLU A 91 7.25 0.14 1.52
N VAL A 92 6.54 0.32 2.63
CA VAL A 92 5.12 0.02 2.73
C VAL A 92 4.41 0.93 3.72
N ILE A 93 3.23 1.41 3.33
CA ILE A 93 2.32 2.12 4.23
C ILE A 93 1.29 1.10 4.70
N VAL A 94 1.13 0.92 6.01
CA VAL A 94 0.17 -0.03 6.57
C VAL A 94 -0.72 0.58 7.63
N ASN A 95 -1.85 -0.08 7.90
CA ASN A 95 -2.69 0.17 9.07
C ASN A 95 -2.32 -0.86 10.17
N PRO A 96 -1.41 -0.50 11.10
CA PRO A 96 -0.91 -1.44 12.10
C PRO A 96 -1.93 -1.68 13.19
N THR A 97 -2.47 -2.89 13.24
CA THR A 97 -3.49 -3.29 14.21
C THR A 97 -3.23 -4.65 14.79
N GLN A 98 -3.69 -4.85 16.01
CA GLN A 98 -3.68 -6.12 16.71
C GLN A 98 -5.10 -6.54 17.08
N ARG A 99 -5.46 -7.80 16.84
CA ARG A 99 -6.73 -8.36 17.28
C ARG A 99 -6.54 -9.05 18.61
N ASN A 100 -7.30 -8.66 19.63
CA ASN A 100 -7.32 -9.35 20.91
C ASN A 100 -8.00 -10.72 20.74
N GLY A 101 -7.34 -11.78 21.21
CA GLY A 101 -7.81 -13.16 21.06
C GLY A 101 -9.13 -13.43 21.79
N LEU A 102 -9.33 -12.83 22.96
CA LEU A 102 -10.51 -13.03 23.81
C LEU A 102 -11.68 -12.13 23.38
N SER A 103 -11.45 -10.81 23.36
CA SER A 103 -12.53 -9.84 23.06
C SER A 103 -12.86 -9.71 21.58
N LYS A 104 -12.06 -10.32 20.69
CA LYS A 104 -12.14 -10.18 19.22
C LYS A 104 -12.02 -8.73 18.73
N LYS A 105 -11.83 -7.76 19.62
CA LYS A 105 -11.66 -6.34 19.27
C LYS A 105 -10.31 -6.12 18.58
N THR A 106 -10.32 -5.25 17.58
CA THR A 106 -9.11 -4.80 16.89
C THR A 106 -8.69 -3.45 17.44
N THR A 107 -7.45 -3.34 17.88
CA THR A 107 -6.86 -2.11 18.44
C THR A 107 -5.67 -1.66 17.60
N PRO A 108 -5.45 -0.35 17.42
CA PRO A 108 -4.26 0.15 16.73
C PRO A 108 -3.01 -0.07 17.58
N ILE A 109 -1.90 -0.38 16.94
CA ILE A 109 -0.57 -0.41 17.57
C ILE A 109 -0.07 1.02 17.69
N LYS A 110 0.41 1.40 18.86
CA LYS A 110 0.93 2.75 19.16
C LYS A 110 2.37 2.68 19.66
N GLY A 111 3.13 3.73 19.37
CA GLY A 111 4.54 3.83 19.77
C GLY A 111 5.48 3.20 18.74
N ARG A 112 6.61 3.88 18.47
CA ARG A 112 7.57 3.50 17.43
C ARG A 112 8.16 2.11 17.65
N GLU A 113 8.55 1.81 18.86
CA GLU A 113 9.12 0.50 19.25
C GLU A 113 8.11 -0.63 19.08
N ASN A 114 6.87 -0.44 19.53
CA ASN A 114 5.81 -1.44 19.37
C ASN A 114 5.47 -1.67 17.88
N LEU A 115 5.49 -0.63 17.07
CA LEU A 115 5.31 -0.72 15.61
C LEU A 115 6.45 -1.51 14.96
N HIS A 116 7.70 -1.22 15.34
CA HIS A 116 8.88 -1.94 14.86
C HIS A 116 8.77 -3.43 15.17
N ASN A 117 8.54 -3.79 16.43
CA ASN A 117 8.41 -5.18 16.88
C ASN A 117 7.23 -5.89 16.21
N TRP A 118 6.10 -5.20 16.06
CA TRP A 118 4.92 -5.74 15.39
C TRP A 118 5.21 -6.09 13.93
N PHE A 119 5.94 -5.21 13.20
CA PHE A 119 6.26 -5.44 11.80
C PHE A 119 7.17 -6.66 11.63
N ILE A 120 8.22 -6.77 12.45
CA ILE A 120 9.14 -7.92 12.44
C ILE A 120 8.36 -9.23 12.72
N GLN A 121 7.50 -9.25 13.72
CA GLN A 121 6.69 -10.45 14.04
C GLN A 121 5.73 -10.84 12.90
N LYS A 122 5.28 -9.89 12.10
CA LYS A 122 4.38 -10.16 10.97
C LYS A 122 5.09 -10.56 9.69
N ALA A 123 6.34 -10.17 9.52
CA ALA A 123 7.09 -10.32 8.27
C ALA A 123 7.19 -11.77 7.81
N SER A 124 7.46 -12.72 8.70
CA SER A 124 7.56 -14.14 8.37
C SER A 124 6.27 -14.71 7.78
N ALA A 125 5.10 -14.29 8.31
CA ALA A 125 3.81 -14.69 7.75
C ALA A 125 3.54 -14.08 6.36
N TRP A 126 4.24 -13.02 5.99
CA TRP A 126 4.19 -12.43 4.67
C TRP A 126 5.22 -13.02 3.69
N GLY A 127 6.05 -13.97 4.15
CA GLY A 127 7.01 -14.71 3.35
C GLY A 127 8.41 -14.12 3.32
N PHE A 128 8.75 -13.19 4.21
CA PHE A 128 10.08 -12.58 4.29
C PHE A 128 10.52 -12.30 5.72
N ASP A 129 11.82 -12.21 5.91
CA ASP A 129 12.44 -11.65 7.11
C ASP A 129 12.89 -10.22 6.85
N VAL A 130 13.00 -9.42 7.90
CA VAL A 130 13.49 -8.03 7.84
C VAL A 130 14.84 -7.93 8.52
N GLU A 131 15.78 -7.26 7.86
CA GLU A 131 17.05 -6.86 8.48
C GLU A 131 16.75 -5.78 9.53
N GLN A 132 16.77 -6.17 10.83
CA GLN A 132 16.25 -5.36 11.93
C GLN A 132 16.90 -3.99 12.03
N ASP A 133 18.22 -3.92 11.85
CA ASP A 133 18.99 -2.66 11.91
C ASP A 133 18.66 -1.72 10.74
N SER A 134 18.10 -2.24 9.66
CA SER A 134 17.67 -1.43 8.50
C SER A 134 16.24 -0.89 8.62
N LEU A 135 15.44 -1.46 9.54
CA LEU A 135 14.01 -1.16 9.63
C LEU A 135 13.76 0.21 10.26
N GLN A 136 13.18 1.10 9.48
CA GLN A 136 12.75 2.42 9.90
C GLN A 136 11.24 2.53 9.92
N VAL A 137 10.71 3.19 10.96
CA VAL A 137 9.28 3.51 11.09
C VAL A 137 9.12 5.02 11.01
N SER A 138 8.32 5.48 10.07
CA SER A 138 8.08 6.91 9.82
C SER A 138 6.59 7.19 9.57
N ASN A 139 6.24 8.45 9.39
CA ASN A 139 4.89 8.91 9.03
C ASN A 139 3.80 8.25 9.89
N ILE A 140 4.05 8.18 11.22
CA ILE A 140 3.08 7.64 12.17
C ILE A 140 1.96 8.65 12.33
N GLY A 141 0.73 8.24 12.04
CA GLY A 141 -0.41 9.14 12.07
C GLY A 141 -1.75 8.42 12.07
N VAL A 142 -2.76 9.18 11.72
CA VAL A 142 -4.15 8.73 11.61
C VAL A 142 -4.76 9.32 10.36
N VAL A 143 -5.40 8.47 9.56
CA VAL A 143 -6.17 8.89 8.40
C VAL A 143 -7.65 8.67 8.69
N SER A 144 -8.45 9.71 8.48
CA SER A 144 -9.91 9.68 8.66
C SER A 144 -10.61 9.74 7.32
N PHE A 145 -11.69 8.98 7.18
CA PHE A 145 -12.54 8.94 6.01
C PHE A 145 -13.97 9.24 6.43
N ASP A 146 -14.59 10.20 5.80
CA ASP A 146 -16.02 10.48 5.98
C ASP A 146 -16.78 9.74 4.87
N ARG A 147 -17.20 8.50 5.13
CA ARG A 147 -17.88 7.64 4.16
C ARG A 147 -19.30 8.13 3.85
N ASP A 148 -19.97 8.66 4.87
CA ASP A 148 -21.25 9.37 4.84
C ASP A 148 -21.21 10.39 5.97
N LYS A 149 -21.99 11.47 5.89
CA LYS A 149 -22.03 12.54 6.91
C LYS A 149 -22.22 12.07 8.36
N SER A 150 -22.43 10.77 8.59
CA SER A 150 -22.72 10.15 9.88
C SER A 150 -21.66 9.18 10.42
N ILE A 151 -20.75 8.64 9.60
CA ILE A 151 -19.79 7.60 10.04
C ILE A 151 -18.36 7.95 9.64
N LYS A 152 -17.60 8.46 10.60
CA LYS A 152 -16.15 8.69 10.46
C LYS A 152 -15.38 7.41 10.70
N GLN A 153 -14.77 6.85 9.65
CA GLN A 153 -13.83 5.74 9.78
C GLN A 153 -12.42 6.28 9.99
N THR A 154 -11.74 5.76 11.01
CA THR A 154 -10.39 6.20 11.35
C THR A 154 -9.43 5.01 11.32
N HIS A 155 -8.34 5.16 10.59
CA HIS A 155 -7.27 4.16 10.49
C HIS A 155 -5.94 4.74 10.97
N GLY A 156 -5.24 4.01 11.84
CA GLY A 156 -3.85 4.30 12.13
C GLY A 156 -2.99 4.08 10.89
N THR A 157 -1.95 4.86 10.70
CA THR A 157 -1.01 4.72 9.60
C THR A 157 0.43 4.76 10.09
N ALA A 158 1.29 3.96 9.48
CA ALA A 158 2.73 4.02 9.64
C ALA A 158 3.41 3.58 8.34
N THR A 159 4.52 4.21 7.99
CA THR A 159 5.37 3.83 6.87
C THR A 159 6.56 3.05 7.40
N PHE A 160 6.81 1.89 6.82
CA PHE A 160 7.96 1.05 7.12
C PHE A 160 8.87 1.01 5.91
N ILE A 161 10.17 1.25 6.15
CA ILE A 161 11.22 1.25 5.12
C ILE A 161 12.35 0.39 5.65
N GLY A 162 12.96 -0.43 4.80
CA GLY A 162 14.08 -1.27 5.21
C GLY A 162 14.51 -2.24 4.12
N LYS A 163 15.25 -3.27 4.55
CA LYS A 163 15.67 -4.38 3.71
C LYS A 163 14.98 -5.66 4.15
N LEU A 164 14.54 -6.45 3.19
CA LEU A 164 13.94 -7.75 3.43
C LEU A 164 14.69 -8.87 2.70
N LYS A 165 14.61 -10.06 3.27
CA LYS A 165 15.06 -11.30 2.66
C LYS A 165 13.86 -12.23 2.50
N VAL A 166 13.60 -12.71 1.30
CA VAL A 166 12.54 -13.69 1.01
C VAL A 166 12.89 -15.03 1.65
N ILE A 167 12.00 -15.57 2.49
CA ILE A 167 12.16 -16.88 3.16
C ILE A 167 11.14 -17.90 2.66
N HIS A 168 9.95 -17.44 2.24
CA HIS A 168 8.90 -18.25 1.65
C HIS A 168 8.41 -17.62 0.37
N ARG A 169 8.94 -18.06 -0.77
CA ARG A 169 8.67 -17.44 -2.09
C ARG A 169 7.19 -17.36 -2.43
N GLU A 170 6.45 -18.42 -2.26
CA GLU A 170 5.03 -18.46 -2.57
C GLU A 170 4.22 -17.47 -1.70
N ALA A 171 4.46 -17.46 -0.39
CA ALA A 171 3.83 -16.51 0.52
C ALA A 171 4.19 -15.06 0.19
N PHE A 172 5.46 -14.79 -0.14
CA PHE A 172 5.92 -13.48 -0.57
C PHE A 172 5.20 -13.01 -1.84
N LEU A 173 5.14 -13.85 -2.89
CA LEU A 173 4.47 -13.52 -4.14
C LEU A 173 2.98 -13.26 -3.93
N ASN A 174 2.31 -14.08 -3.11
CA ASN A 174 0.92 -13.90 -2.78
C ASN A 174 0.67 -12.57 -2.03
N ASN A 175 1.52 -12.24 -1.05
CA ASN A 175 1.40 -10.99 -0.30
C ASN A 175 1.83 -9.76 -1.11
N PHE A 176 2.78 -9.88 -2.03
CA PHE A 176 3.11 -8.83 -2.99
C PHE A 176 1.90 -8.50 -3.86
N LYS A 177 1.23 -9.53 -4.39
CA LYS A 177 0.07 -9.39 -5.26
C LYS A 177 -1.17 -8.84 -4.55
N HIS A 178 -1.48 -9.34 -3.36
CA HIS A 178 -2.73 -9.03 -2.66
C HIS A 178 -2.56 -7.99 -1.53
N GLY A 179 -1.33 -7.56 -1.29
CA GLY A 179 -0.98 -6.59 -0.25
C GLY A 179 -0.89 -7.19 1.16
N ILE A 180 -0.14 -6.52 2.02
CA ILE A 180 0.07 -6.89 3.43
C ILE A 180 -0.81 -6.08 4.37
N GLY A 181 -1.17 -6.65 5.51
CA GLY A 181 -1.94 -5.96 6.54
C GLY A 181 -3.42 -5.77 6.21
N ARG A 182 -4.02 -4.76 6.82
CA ARG A 182 -5.46 -4.45 6.74
C ARG A 182 -5.74 -3.14 6.01
N ALA A 183 -7.03 -2.88 5.74
CA ALA A 183 -7.53 -1.67 5.11
C ALA A 183 -6.92 -1.39 3.71
N LYS A 184 -6.57 -2.43 2.98
CA LYS A 184 -5.91 -2.36 1.66
C LYS A 184 -6.70 -1.55 0.63
N GLY A 185 -8.03 -1.49 0.75
CA GLY A 185 -8.89 -0.66 -0.09
C GLY A 185 -8.67 0.85 0.08
N PHE A 186 -7.98 1.26 1.13
CA PHE A 186 -7.75 2.67 1.46
C PHE A 186 -6.29 3.10 1.29
N GLY A 187 -5.55 2.43 0.40
CA GLY A 187 -4.17 2.81 0.09
C GLY A 187 -3.12 2.23 1.03
N PHE A 188 -3.48 1.19 1.80
CA PHE A 188 -2.55 0.48 2.66
C PHE A 188 -2.10 -0.85 2.06
N GLY A 189 -0.91 -1.29 2.46
CA GLY A 189 -0.42 -2.64 2.22
C GLY A 189 0.21 -2.91 0.86
N LEU A 190 0.36 -1.91 -0.01
CA LEU A 190 1.13 -2.05 -1.23
C LEU A 190 2.62 -2.12 -0.87
N LEU A 191 3.22 -3.30 -1.02
CA LEU A 191 4.64 -3.53 -0.78
C LEU A 191 5.44 -3.04 -2.01
N GLN A 192 6.12 -1.90 -1.87
CA GLN A 192 7.00 -1.33 -2.87
C GLN A 192 8.38 -1.93 -2.67
N ILE A 193 8.97 -2.51 -3.70
CA ILE A 193 10.25 -3.22 -3.59
C ILE A 193 11.23 -2.82 -4.68
N VAL A 194 12.52 -2.86 -4.35
CA VAL A 194 13.64 -2.68 -5.28
C VAL A 194 14.64 -3.81 -5.04
N PRO A 195 15.02 -4.61 -6.05
CA PRO A 195 16.02 -5.66 -5.88
C PRO A 195 17.35 -5.11 -5.39
N ILE A 196 17.97 -5.84 -4.45
CA ILE A 196 19.31 -5.52 -3.93
C ILE A 196 20.24 -6.67 -4.24
N GLN A 197 21.35 -6.38 -4.94
CA GLN A 197 22.46 -7.34 -5.06
C GLN A 197 23.18 -7.40 -3.70
N LYS A 198 23.36 -8.61 -3.17
CA LYS A 198 24.41 -8.81 -2.16
C LYS A 198 25.75 -8.86 -2.88
N TYR A 199 26.61 -7.92 -2.54
CA TYR A 199 28.02 -8.00 -2.86
C TYR A 199 28.70 -9.03 -1.95
#